data_cb342f709491805300c55e5cc92296cb
#
_entry.id   cb342f709491805300c55e5cc92296cb
#
_cell.length_a   1.000
_cell.length_b   1.000
_cell.length_c   1.000
_cell.angle_alpha   90.00
_cell.angle_beta   90.00
_cell.angle_gamma   90.00
#
_symmetry.space_group_name_H-M   'P 1'
#
loop_
_entity.id
_entity.type
_entity.pdbx_description
1 polymer ?
#
loop_
_entity_poly.entity_id
_entity_poly.type
_entity_poly.pdbx_seq_one_letter_code
_entity_poly.pdbx_strand_id
1 'polypeptide(L)'
;WRRGRGHATGNGKTAGRGHKGAGQRSGTSGKCGFEGGQMPLYRRLPKRGFTCRNSKEIVAINVSMLNVFDNDTVVDIDALRNVGLISNPRDGVKILGEGDLERKLTVKVNYFSKTAQEKIEAAGGKAEVI
;
A
#
# COMPACT_ATOMS: atom_id res chain seq x y z
N TRP A 1 -9.64 29.34 16.72
CA TRP A 1 -10.95 29.95 16.47
C TRP A 1 -12.05 29.16 17.19
N ARG A 2 -12.86 29.87 18.04
CA ARG A 2 -13.92 29.27 18.84
C ARG A 2 -15.29 29.57 18.22
N ARG A 3 -16.07 28.51 17.96
CA ARG A 3 -17.45 28.62 17.47
C ARG A 3 -18.43 28.83 18.62
N GLY A 4 -19.62 29.36 18.33
CA GLY A 4 -20.69 29.55 19.32
C GLY A 4 -20.43 30.69 20.33
N ARG A 5 -19.79 31.77 19.89
CA ARG A 5 -19.44 32.92 20.74
C ARG A 5 -20.10 34.22 20.27
N GLY A 6 -21.39 34.16 19.97
CA GLY A 6 -22.24 35.28 19.60
C GLY A 6 -22.45 35.44 18.11
N HIS A 7 -23.51 36.20 17.76
CA HIS A 7 -23.95 36.38 16.37
C HIS A 7 -22.94 37.15 15.49
N ALA A 8 -22.21 38.09 16.07
CA ALA A 8 -21.20 38.87 15.35
C ALA A 8 -20.07 38.03 14.76
N THR A 9 -19.84 36.84 15.30
CA THR A 9 -18.80 35.91 14.81
C THR A 9 -19.20 35.15 13.53
N GLY A 10 -20.46 35.26 13.09
CA GLY A 10 -21.04 34.47 12.01
C GLY A 10 -21.33 32.99 12.35
N ASN A 11 -20.82 32.50 13.47
CA ASN A 11 -20.98 31.11 13.95
C ASN A 11 -21.62 31.05 15.36
N GLY A 12 -22.57 31.93 15.64
CA GLY A 12 -23.18 32.07 16.98
C GLY A 12 -24.17 30.96 17.31
N LYS A 13 -25.36 31.03 16.72
CA LYS A 13 -26.54 30.23 17.11
C LYS A 13 -26.33 28.72 16.99
N THR A 14 -25.88 28.25 15.85
CA THR A 14 -25.74 26.81 15.54
C THR A 14 -24.29 26.35 15.46
N ALA A 15 -23.35 27.25 15.69
CA ALA A 15 -21.91 26.98 15.62
C ALA A 15 -21.42 26.33 14.31
N GLY A 16 -22.12 26.59 13.20
CA GLY A 16 -21.82 26.03 11.88
C GLY A 16 -22.32 24.59 11.69
N ARG A 17 -23.14 24.06 12.61
CA ARG A 17 -23.69 22.68 12.49
C ARG A 17 -25.04 22.62 11.76
N GLY A 18 -25.66 23.75 11.47
CA GLY A 18 -27.00 23.83 10.91
C GLY A 18 -28.10 23.57 11.94
N HIS A 19 -29.34 23.42 11.48
CA HIS A 19 -30.49 23.06 12.31
C HIS A 19 -30.65 21.54 12.30
N LYS A 20 -31.22 20.94 13.31
CA LYS A 20 -31.65 19.53 13.43
C LYS A 20 -30.90 18.50 12.53
N GLY A 21 -30.94 17.24 12.84
CA GLY A 21 -30.33 16.16 12.10
C GLY A 21 -29.13 15.52 12.81
N ALA A 22 -28.59 14.47 12.24
CA ALA A 22 -27.52 13.69 12.83
C ALA A 22 -26.25 14.51 13.08
N GLY A 23 -25.80 15.33 12.11
CA GLY A 23 -24.61 16.17 12.25
C GLY A 23 -24.69 17.28 13.29
N GLN A 24 -25.90 17.59 13.80
CA GLN A 24 -26.10 18.57 14.88
C GLN A 24 -25.80 17.99 16.27
N ARG A 25 -25.91 16.68 16.46
CA ARG A 25 -25.73 16.01 17.76
C ARG A 25 -24.26 15.76 18.08
N SER A 26 -23.95 15.68 19.37
CA SER A 26 -22.62 15.29 19.82
C SER A 26 -22.30 13.85 19.44
N GLY A 27 -21.04 13.54 19.15
CA GLY A 27 -20.59 12.19 18.85
C GLY A 27 -21.01 11.62 17.48
N THR A 28 -21.71 12.39 16.64
CA THR A 28 -22.07 11.93 15.31
C THR A 28 -20.96 12.27 14.34
N SER A 29 -20.25 11.26 13.88
CA SER A 29 -19.38 11.32 12.69
C SER A 29 -20.18 10.98 11.43
N GLY A 30 -19.71 11.42 10.25
CA GLY A 30 -20.33 11.03 8.99
C GLY A 30 -20.40 9.51 8.86
N LYS A 31 -21.59 8.99 8.53
CA LYS A 31 -21.75 7.56 8.26
C LYS A 31 -21.15 7.24 6.91
N CYS A 32 -20.10 6.42 6.88
CA CYS A 32 -19.47 5.98 5.64
C CYS A 32 -20.49 5.27 4.75
N GLY A 33 -20.55 5.68 3.47
CA GLY A 33 -21.46 5.09 2.49
C GLY A 33 -22.94 5.45 2.64
N PHE A 34 -23.28 6.46 3.46
CA PHE A 34 -24.67 6.93 3.56
C PHE A 34 -25.01 7.91 2.44
N GLU A 35 -26.03 7.60 1.67
CA GLU A 35 -26.47 8.35 0.49
C GLU A 35 -27.86 8.98 0.69
N GLY A 36 -28.11 9.62 1.82
CA GLY A 36 -29.37 10.35 2.09
C GLY A 36 -30.63 9.48 2.17
N GLY A 37 -30.51 8.20 2.42
CA GLY A 37 -31.62 7.21 2.42
C GLY A 37 -31.75 6.42 1.12
N GLN A 38 -31.07 6.84 0.06
CA GLN A 38 -30.93 6.03 -1.18
C GLN A 38 -30.10 4.78 -0.85
N MET A 39 -30.40 3.66 -1.55
CA MET A 39 -29.62 2.44 -1.42
C MET A 39 -28.17 2.71 -1.82
N PRO A 40 -27.20 2.47 -0.90
CA PRO A 40 -25.79 2.74 -1.16
C PRO A 40 -25.26 1.99 -2.39
N LEU A 41 -24.28 2.58 -3.08
CA LEU A 41 -23.70 2.03 -4.30
C LEU A 41 -23.25 0.58 -4.15
N TYR A 42 -22.59 0.24 -3.04
CA TYR A 42 -22.11 -1.13 -2.77
C TYR A 42 -23.25 -2.18 -2.66
N ARG A 43 -24.48 -1.74 -2.36
CA ARG A 43 -25.68 -2.60 -2.36
C ARG A 43 -26.36 -2.68 -3.72
N ARG A 44 -26.22 -1.65 -4.55
CA ARG A 44 -26.79 -1.61 -5.90
C ARG A 44 -26.01 -2.45 -6.89
N LEU A 45 -24.71 -2.61 -6.66
CA LEU A 45 -23.84 -3.41 -7.52
C LEU A 45 -24.11 -4.90 -7.31
N PRO A 46 -24.32 -5.68 -8.39
CA PRO A 46 -24.43 -7.12 -8.30
C PRO A 46 -23.17 -7.74 -7.70
N LYS A 47 -23.33 -8.71 -6.82
CA LYS A 47 -22.21 -9.50 -6.31
C LYS A 47 -21.65 -10.34 -7.45
N ARG A 48 -20.32 -10.34 -7.59
CA ARG A 48 -19.65 -11.06 -8.67
C ARG A 48 -18.39 -11.76 -8.15
N GLY A 49 -18.16 -12.95 -8.69
CA GLY A 49 -16.94 -13.71 -8.43
C GLY A 49 -16.93 -14.44 -7.08
N PHE A 50 -15.80 -15.02 -6.80
CA PHE A 50 -15.52 -15.77 -5.58
C PHE A 50 -14.05 -15.56 -5.18
N THR A 51 -13.73 -15.83 -3.93
CA THR A 51 -12.34 -15.81 -3.45
C THR A 51 -11.69 -17.15 -3.77
N CYS A 52 -10.65 -17.15 -4.60
CA CYS A 52 -9.89 -18.35 -4.89
C CYS A 52 -9.06 -18.74 -3.64
N ARG A 53 -9.24 -19.99 -3.16
CA ARG A 53 -8.52 -20.50 -1.98
C ARG A 53 -7.02 -20.70 -2.22
N ASN A 54 -6.63 -20.94 -3.46
CA ASN A 54 -5.25 -21.21 -3.86
C ASN A 54 -4.53 -19.98 -4.43
N SER A 55 -5.04 -18.78 -4.20
CA SER A 55 -4.34 -17.56 -4.60
C SER A 55 -3.08 -17.37 -3.76
N LYS A 56 -1.95 -17.16 -4.44
CA LYS A 56 -0.68 -16.83 -3.80
C LYS A 56 -0.49 -15.32 -3.79
N GLU A 57 -0.12 -14.77 -2.65
CA GLU A 57 0.23 -13.36 -2.49
C GLU A 57 1.75 -13.19 -2.54
N ILE A 58 2.27 -12.86 -3.71
CA ILE A 58 3.70 -12.65 -3.95
C ILE A 58 4.02 -11.17 -3.78
N VAL A 59 4.99 -10.86 -2.92
CA VAL A 59 5.47 -9.49 -2.71
C VAL A 59 6.42 -9.11 -3.84
N ALA A 60 6.12 -8.04 -4.57
CA ALA A 60 6.95 -7.54 -5.65
C ALA A 60 7.86 -6.39 -5.18
N ILE A 61 9.13 -6.46 -5.57
CA ILE A 61 10.14 -5.42 -5.32
C ILE A 61 10.84 -5.09 -6.63
N ASN A 62 11.13 -3.82 -6.87
CA ASN A 62 11.84 -3.38 -8.06
C ASN A 62 13.37 -3.42 -7.88
N VAL A 63 14.09 -3.66 -8.96
CA VAL A 63 15.56 -3.71 -8.99
C VAL A 63 16.17 -2.40 -8.44
N SER A 64 15.58 -1.24 -8.74
CA SER A 64 16.05 0.05 -8.22
C SER A 64 16.10 0.14 -6.70
N MET A 65 15.20 -0.57 -6.01
CA MET A 65 15.15 -0.58 -4.53
C MET A 65 16.33 -1.36 -3.92
N LEU A 66 16.98 -2.23 -4.69
CA LEU A 66 18.14 -3.00 -4.24
C LEU A 66 19.43 -2.17 -4.15
N ASN A 67 19.46 -0.95 -4.70
CA ASN A 67 20.61 -0.04 -4.62
C ASN A 67 20.93 0.43 -3.18
N VAL A 68 20.07 0.12 -2.21
CA VAL A 68 20.31 0.37 -0.79
C VAL A 68 21.39 -0.55 -0.21
N PHE A 69 21.61 -1.72 -0.84
CA PHE A 69 22.62 -2.67 -0.39
C PHE A 69 24.01 -2.32 -0.92
N ASP A 70 25.04 -2.68 -0.16
CA ASP A 70 26.43 -2.51 -0.59
C ASP A 70 26.83 -3.57 -1.61
N ASN A 71 27.88 -3.26 -2.38
CA ASN A 71 28.41 -4.19 -3.39
C ASN A 71 28.83 -5.54 -2.75
N ASP A 72 28.70 -6.60 -3.54
CA ASP A 72 29.06 -7.99 -3.19
C ASP A 72 28.26 -8.55 -1.99
N THR A 73 27.15 -7.90 -1.60
CA THR A 73 26.27 -8.38 -0.54
C THR A 73 25.33 -9.48 -1.05
N VAL A 74 25.07 -10.47 -0.18
CA VAL A 74 24.04 -11.47 -0.42
C VAL A 74 22.70 -10.93 0.09
N VAL A 75 21.74 -10.76 -0.80
CA VAL A 75 20.42 -10.23 -0.50
C VAL A 75 19.43 -11.38 -0.41
N ASP A 76 19.20 -11.86 0.80
CA ASP A 76 18.19 -12.85 1.14
C ASP A 76 16.87 -12.18 1.56
N ILE A 77 15.81 -12.96 1.73
CA ILE A 77 14.50 -12.48 2.20
C ILE A 77 14.61 -11.79 3.55
N ASP A 78 15.45 -12.30 4.46
CA ASP A 78 15.69 -11.71 5.77
C ASP A 78 16.45 -10.37 5.67
N ALA A 79 17.41 -10.24 4.76
CA ALA A 79 18.09 -8.98 4.48
C ALA A 79 17.12 -7.89 3.99
N LEU A 80 16.20 -8.25 3.08
CA LEU A 80 15.15 -7.36 2.60
C LEU A 80 14.21 -6.91 3.73
N ARG A 81 13.93 -7.79 4.68
CA ARG A 81 13.11 -7.50 5.85
C ARG A 81 13.84 -6.58 6.84
N ASN A 82 15.11 -6.81 7.10
CA ASN A 82 15.92 -6.02 8.03
C ASN A 82 16.09 -4.57 7.56
N VAL A 83 16.23 -4.35 6.26
CA VAL A 83 16.28 -3.01 5.65
C VAL A 83 14.90 -2.35 5.58
N GLY A 84 13.82 -3.13 5.79
CA GLY A 84 12.44 -2.62 5.78
C GLY A 84 11.83 -2.49 4.38
N LEU A 85 12.43 -3.08 3.35
CA LEU A 85 11.86 -3.13 1.99
C LEU A 85 10.63 -4.03 1.93
N ILE A 86 10.58 -5.05 2.78
CA ILE A 86 9.43 -5.92 3.00
C ILE A 86 9.14 -6.02 4.51
N SER A 87 7.87 -5.99 4.87
CA SER A 87 7.44 -6.29 6.25
C SER A 87 7.08 -7.77 6.42
N ASN A 88 6.41 -8.37 5.44
CA ASN A 88 6.02 -9.79 5.47
C ASN A 88 6.21 -10.41 4.08
N PRO A 89 7.03 -11.45 3.90
CA PRO A 89 7.28 -12.09 2.60
C PRO A 89 6.07 -12.88 2.06
N ARG A 90 5.04 -13.16 2.88
CA ARG A 90 3.85 -13.94 2.51
C ARG A 90 4.20 -15.26 1.82
N ASP A 91 3.67 -15.50 0.60
CA ASP A 91 3.89 -16.73 -0.18
C ASP A 91 5.15 -16.67 -1.06
N GLY A 92 5.92 -15.59 -0.97
CA GLY A 92 7.20 -15.42 -1.67
C GLY A 92 7.46 -14.00 -2.14
N VAL A 93 8.71 -13.77 -2.54
CA VAL A 93 9.21 -12.49 -3.03
C VAL A 93 9.58 -12.62 -4.50
N LYS A 94 9.21 -11.60 -5.29
CA LYS A 94 9.56 -11.50 -6.70
C LYS A 94 10.27 -10.19 -7.00
N ILE A 95 11.41 -10.26 -7.68
CA ILE A 95 12.11 -9.08 -8.17
C ILE A 95 11.63 -8.73 -9.57
N LEU A 96 11.26 -7.46 -9.75
CA LEU A 96 10.83 -6.85 -11.00
C LEU A 96 11.89 -5.92 -11.57
N GLY A 97 11.90 -5.76 -12.89
CA GLY A 97 12.96 -5.05 -13.61
C GLY A 97 12.79 -3.54 -13.75
N GLU A 98 12.00 -2.87 -12.89
CA GLU A 98 11.85 -1.42 -12.95
C GLU A 98 13.04 -0.70 -12.32
N GLY A 99 13.54 0.32 -13.03
CA GLY A 99 14.75 1.07 -12.68
C GLY A 99 16.04 0.35 -13.02
N ASP A 100 17.18 0.93 -12.64
CA ASP A 100 18.50 0.40 -12.94
C ASP A 100 19.22 -0.04 -11.67
N LEU A 101 20.06 -1.06 -11.79
CA LEU A 101 20.89 -1.58 -10.73
C LEU A 101 22.34 -1.12 -10.94
N GLU A 102 22.86 -0.37 -9.98
CA GLU A 102 24.23 0.15 -10.00
C GLU A 102 25.20 -0.71 -9.16
N ARG A 103 24.65 -1.66 -8.43
CA ARG A 103 25.39 -2.48 -7.45
C ARG A 103 25.50 -3.92 -7.91
N LYS A 104 26.66 -4.51 -7.66
CA LYS A 104 26.88 -5.93 -7.87
C LYS A 104 26.37 -6.71 -6.67
N LEU A 105 25.27 -7.46 -6.82
CA LEU A 105 24.59 -8.15 -5.74
C LEU A 105 24.35 -9.63 -6.07
N THR A 106 24.38 -10.48 -5.04
CA THR A 106 23.89 -11.85 -5.14
C THR A 106 22.48 -11.90 -4.51
N VAL A 107 21.45 -12.03 -5.35
CA VAL A 107 20.05 -11.95 -4.88
C VAL A 107 19.46 -13.36 -4.82
N LYS A 108 18.97 -13.75 -3.63
CA LYS A 108 18.35 -15.06 -3.35
C LYS A 108 16.88 -14.88 -2.98
N VAL A 109 15.98 -15.11 -3.94
CA VAL A 109 14.52 -14.98 -3.76
C VAL A 109 13.76 -16.03 -4.54
N ASN A 110 12.42 -16.11 -4.31
CA ASN A 110 11.59 -17.15 -4.91
C ASN A 110 11.36 -16.95 -6.42
N TYR A 111 11.30 -15.69 -6.90
CA TYR A 111 10.96 -15.40 -8.28
C TYR A 111 11.71 -14.18 -8.83
N PHE A 112 12.01 -14.22 -10.12
CA PHE A 112 12.53 -13.09 -10.87
C PHE A 112 11.70 -12.83 -12.12
N SER A 113 11.65 -11.58 -12.59
CA SER A 113 11.24 -11.30 -13.96
C SER A 113 12.46 -11.44 -14.90
N LYS A 114 12.23 -11.74 -16.17
CA LYS A 114 13.31 -11.86 -17.16
C LYS A 114 14.16 -10.59 -17.20
N THR A 115 13.53 -9.43 -17.26
CA THR A 115 14.20 -8.13 -17.27
C THR A 115 14.98 -7.84 -15.99
N ALA A 116 14.52 -8.30 -14.82
CA ALA A 116 15.26 -8.16 -13.57
C ALA A 116 16.51 -9.03 -13.55
N GLN A 117 16.40 -10.27 -14.02
CA GLN A 117 17.53 -11.19 -14.10
C GLN A 117 18.61 -10.64 -15.03
N GLU A 118 18.24 -10.19 -16.24
CA GLU A 118 19.15 -9.55 -17.19
C GLU A 118 19.87 -8.34 -16.59
N LYS A 119 19.18 -7.48 -15.82
CA LYS A 119 19.78 -6.31 -15.19
C LYS A 119 20.72 -6.67 -14.04
N ILE A 120 20.40 -7.69 -13.24
CA ILE A 120 21.28 -8.19 -12.17
C ILE A 120 22.56 -8.79 -12.77
N GLU A 121 22.44 -9.59 -13.82
CA GLU A 121 23.57 -10.19 -14.52
C GLU A 121 24.42 -9.13 -15.24
N ALA A 122 23.80 -8.11 -15.86
CA ALA A 122 24.49 -6.99 -16.50
C ALA A 122 25.30 -6.14 -15.49
N ALA A 123 24.80 -6.00 -14.25
CA ALA A 123 25.54 -5.36 -13.16
C ALA A 123 26.65 -6.26 -12.56
N GLY A 124 26.86 -7.47 -13.10
CA GLY A 124 27.86 -8.44 -12.61
C GLY A 124 27.42 -9.21 -11.38
N GLY A 125 26.15 -9.14 -11.00
CA GLY A 125 25.55 -9.88 -9.88
C GLY A 125 25.12 -11.29 -10.28
N LYS A 126 24.49 -11.99 -9.30
CA LYS A 126 23.91 -13.33 -9.50
C LYS A 126 22.46 -13.35 -9.00
N ALA A 127 21.58 -13.99 -9.76
CA ALA A 127 20.19 -14.25 -9.38
C ALA A 127 20.03 -15.74 -9.05
N GLU A 128 19.74 -16.07 -7.80
CA GLU A 128 19.55 -17.45 -7.33
C GLU A 128 18.09 -17.62 -6.87
N VAL A 129 17.41 -18.65 -7.35
CA VAL A 129 16.04 -18.99 -6.97
C VAL A 129 16.09 -19.98 -5.80
N ILE A 130 15.31 -19.65 -4.74
CA ILE A 130 15.19 -20.48 -3.51
C ILE A 130 13.96 -21.39 -3.61
#